data_e8416d9eb060902227369b09850561bb
#
_entry.id   e8416d9eb060902227369b09850561bb
#
_cell.length_a   1.000
_cell.length_b   1.000
_cell.length_c   1.000
_cell.angle_alpha   90.00
_cell.angle_beta   90.00
_cell.angle_gamma   90.00
#
_symmetry.space_group_name_H-M   'P 1'
#
loop_
_entity.id
_entity.type
_entity.pdbx_description
1 polymer ?
#
loop_
_entity_poly.entity_id
_entity_poly.type
_entity_poly.pdbx_seq_one_letter_code
_entity_poly.pdbx_strand_id
1 'polypeptide(L)'
;MNRTNRTLLVAASMAALLVTIGHAQEPQRGRGGAPGGPPGGGRGGSPAPPPLMQNAPKPAIANPKPARSCESLASVALPNTTIESAAVEPNNPGVCRVTAITTHPPAGDKVRIWIAIPTSNWNGRFLGNGGGGFVGGAAAGVNQGVAVGFASGSTDTGHEVGNGSFALDANGRLNWQAIRDFAHVGIHEMTVTGKALTQAMYGVAPRYSYWNGCSTGGRQGLMEAQRYPQDYNGIASAAPAVNWTNLMMQSIWGSMLENAASNPIPSCKLAAATTAAIAACDGIDGVKDGVIEDPNRCAYDPRALIGTSAGECGTFTETDADIIRKLWQGPTHADGSFMWYGQARGADLSAVTSSRGTPLKPQAFVFTIDWLRYFITQNKEFDWTTMTPTAYQAFWDQSYEQFGSVIGTDNPDLSAFRDRGGKTIVWHGWADQLIPTGGSIDYYKRVQQAMGGAKKTSDFARFFLAPGVSHCAGGPGPQPTGVFDALVTWVEDGKAPETLTATRRDQSGAVTRSRPLCPYPLVAKYKGSGSTDDAANFTCGTGF
;
A
#
# COMPACT_ATOMS: atom_id res chain seq x y z
N MET A 1 62.20 -22.44 -47.17
CA MET A 1 61.31 -22.78 -48.31
C MET A 1 60.04 -21.95 -48.12
N ASN A 2 59.97 -20.75 -48.65
CA ASN A 2 59.32 -20.24 -49.89
C ASN A 2 57.86 -20.72 -50.00
N ARG A 3 56.91 -19.82 -49.98
CA ARG A 3 56.40 -18.80 -50.91
C ARG A 3 55.22 -18.04 -50.26
N THR A 4 55.27 -16.79 -50.09
CA THR A 4 54.93 -15.58 -50.93
C THR A 4 53.63 -15.64 -51.71
N ASN A 5 52.85 -14.56 -51.48
CA ASN A 5 52.06 -13.76 -52.43
C ASN A 5 50.54 -13.89 -52.20
N ARG A 6 49.69 -12.88 -52.32
CA ARG A 6 49.78 -11.45 -52.72
C ARG A 6 48.51 -10.73 -52.32
N THR A 7 48.67 -9.51 -51.99
CA THR A 7 47.72 -8.41 -51.85
C THR A 7 46.78 -8.24 -53.04
N LEU A 8 45.52 -7.86 -52.80
CA LEU A 8 44.76 -7.03 -53.71
C LEU A 8 43.84 -6.11 -52.90
N LEU A 9 44.20 -4.82 -52.93
CA LEU A 9 43.35 -3.69 -52.59
C LEU A 9 42.35 -3.49 -53.76
N VAL A 10 41.08 -3.26 -53.44
CA VAL A 10 40.15 -2.52 -54.28
C VAL A 10 39.48 -1.46 -53.41
N ALA A 11 39.87 -0.24 -53.68
CA ALA A 11 39.17 0.96 -53.24
C ALA A 11 37.95 1.20 -54.15
N ALA A 12 36.81 1.48 -53.59
CA ALA A 12 35.71 2.10 -54.32
C ALA A 12 34.97 3.08 -53.40
N SER A 13 34.77 4.22 -53.94
CA SER A 13 34.47 5.53 -53.42
C SER A 13 33.10 5.68 -52.77
N MET A 14 33.04 6.67 -51.89
CA MET A 14 31.91 7.32 -51.23
C MET A 14 30.74 7.69 -52.14
N ALA A 15 29.55 7.54 -51.65
CA ALA A 15 28.48 8.51 -51.83
C ALA A 15 27.68 8.61 -50.52
N ALA A 16 27.81 9.74 -49.87
CA ALA A 16 27.01 10.11 -48.69
C ALA A 16 25.59 10.45 -49.17
N LEU A 17 24.59 9.70 -48.68
CA LEU A 17 23.18 10.09 -48.75
C LEU A 17 22.71 10.36 -47.32
N LEU A 18 22.53 11.63 -47.02
CA LEU A 18 21.79 12.10 -45.85
C LEU A 18 20.32 11.68 -46.02
N VAL A 19 19.86 10.68 -45.26
CA VAL A 19 18.44 10.39 -45.10
C VAL A 19 18.02 10.90 -43.73
N THR A 20 17.27 11.98 -43.73
CA THR A 20 16.52 12.48 -42.59
C THR A 20 15.44 11.43 -42.23
N ILE A 21 15.62 10.73 -41.12
CA ILE A 21 14.61 9.82 -40.59
C ILE A 21 13.61 10.69 -39.81
N GLY A 22 12.48 10.97 -40.47
CA GLY A 22 11.29 11.46 -39.81
C GLY A 22 10.72 10.36 -38.93
N HIS A 23 10.48 10.67 -37.67
CA HIS A 23 9.74 9.80 -36.78
C HIS A 23 8.28 9.71 -37.25
N ALA A 24 7.94 8.63 -37.93
CA ALA A 24 6.56 8.26 -38.19
C ALA A 24 6.03 7.56 -36.93
N GLN A 25 5.04 8.16 -36.30
CA GLN A 25 4.21 7.51 -35.27
C GLN A 25 3.51 6.31 -35.93
N GLU A 26 3.73 5.11 -35.39
CA GLU A 26 2.93 3.93 -35.75
C GLU A 26 1.46 4.14 -35.33
N PRO A 27 0.51 3.83 -36.22
CA PRO A 27 -0.90 3.90 -35.85
C PRO A 27 -1.23 2.74 -34.91
N GLN A 28 -1.76 3.06 -33.72
CA GLN A 28 -2.36 2.09 -32.79
C GLN A 28 -3.46 1.31 -33.55
N ARG A 29 -3.24 0.03 -33.73
CA ARG A 29 -4.28 -0.91 -34.19
C ARG A 29 -5.39 -0.96 -33.15
N GLY A 30 -6.57 -0.52 -33.54
CA GLY A 30 -7.79 -0.64 -32.77
C GLY A 30 -8.08 -2.09 -32.40
N ARG A 31 -8.21 -2.36 -31.10
CA ARG A 31 -8.78 -3.62 -30.60
C ARG A 31 -10.26 -3.61 -30.93
N GLY A 32 -10.68 -4.56 -31.77
CA GLY A 32 -12.07 -4.83 -32.07
C GLY A 32 -12.86 -5.07 -30.80
N GLY A 33 -13.95 -4.33 -30.62
CA GLY A 33 -14.87 -4.49 -29.52
C GLY A 33 -15.65 -5.80 -29.64
N ALA A 34 -15.71 -6.55 -28.57
CA ALA A 34 -16.70 -7.59 -28.38
C ALA A 34 -18.06 -6.96 -28.02
N PRO A 35 -19.20 -7.50 -28.49
CA PRO A 35 -20.51 -6.91 -28.24
C PRO A 35 -21.05 -7.23 -26.83
N GLY A 36 -21.56 -6.19 -26.15
CA GLY A 36 -22.67 -6.29 -25.20
C GLY A 36 -22.38 -6.90 -23.83
N GLY A 37 -21.61 -6.19 -22.98
CA GLY A 37 -21.77 -6.29 -21.52
C GLY A 37 -22.79 -5.24 -21.02
N PRO A 38 -23.43 -5.44 -19.85
CA PRO A 38 -24.35 -4.45 -19.29
C PRO A 38 -23.64 -3.10 -19.08
N PRO A 39 -24.34 -1.96 -19.04
CA PRO A 39 -23.73 -0.66 -19.01
C PRO A 39 -22.86 -0.51 -17.75
N GLY A 40 -21.58 -0.79 -17.90
CA GLY A 40 -20.57 -0.44 -16.92
C GLY A 40 -20.51 1.07 -16.83
N GLY A 41 -20.70 1.59 -15.63
CA GLY A 41 -20.60 3.01 -15.32
C GLY A 41 -19.37 3.61 -15.98
N GLY A 42 -19.55 4.74 -16.65
CA GLY A 42 -18.52 5.41 -17.44
C GLY A 42 -17.22 5.52 -16.66
N ARG A 43 -16.10 5.33 -17.35
CA ARG A 43 -14.77 5.69 -16.87
C ARG A 43 -14.68 7.22 -16.73
N GLY A 44 -15.37 7.77 -15.73
CA GLY A 44 -15.04 9.06 -15.18
C GLY A 44 -13.60 8.93 -14.66
N GLY A 45 -12.71 9.82 -15.05
CA GLY A 45 -11.37 9.88 -14.52
C GLY A 45 -11.44 9.75 -13.00
N SER A 46 -10.61 8.89 -12.42
CA SER A 46 -10.58 8.75 -10.96
C SER A 46 -10.46 10.15 -10.36
N PRO A 47 -11.33 10.52 -9.40
CA PRO A 47 -11.23 11.83 -8.77
C PRO A 47 -9.80 11.98 -8.22
N ALA A 48 -9.26 13.21 -8.32
CA ALA A 48 -7.95 13.51 -7.74
C ALA A 48 -7.93 13.05 -6.28
N PRO A 49 -6.82 12.46 -5.81
CA PRO A 49 -6.74 12.04 -4.42
C PRO A 49 -7.04 13.24 -3.51
N PRO A 50 -7.74 13.03 -2.39
CA PRO A 50 -8.05 14.12 -1.47
C PRO A 50 -6.75 14.79 -1.01
N PRO A 51 -6.78 16.10 -0.74
CA PRO A 51 -5.60 16.79 -0.23
C PRO A 51 -5.12 16.15 1.07
N LEU A 52 -3.79 16.13 1.29
CA LEU A 52 -3.17 15.57 2.48
C LEU A 52 -3.76 16.13 3.77
N MET A 53 -4.00 17.42 3.78
CA MET A 53 -4.61 18.17 4.89
C MET A 53 -5.73 19.07 4.38
N GLN A 54 -6.72 19.31 5.21
CA GLN A 54 -7.80 20.25 4.89
C GLN A 54 -7.32 21.70 4.94
N ASN A 55 -6.41 22.01 5.88
CA ASN A 55 -5.82 23.33 6.04
C ASN A 55 -4.31 23.22 6.26
N ALA A 56 -3.54 24.11 5.66
CA ALA A 56 -2.12 24.20 5.94
C ALA A 56 -1.90 24.51 7.44
N PRO A 57 -1.05 23.74 8.15
CA PRO A 57 -0.81 23.98 9.56
C PRO A 57 -0.04 25.28 9.79
N LYS A 58 -0.19 25.89 10.96
CA LYS A 58 0.61 27.05 11.35
C LYS A 58 2.11 26.70 11.25
N PRO A 59 2.98 27.67 10.83
CA PRO A 59 4.40 27.41 10.78
C PRO A 59 4.97 26.93 12.11
N ALA A 60 5.72 25.82 12.08
CA ALA A 60 6.40 25.26 13.25
C ALA A 60 7.70 26.01 13.56
N ILE A 61 8.24 26.73 12.58
CA ILE A 61 9.41 27.60 12.67
C ILE A 61 8.99 29.00 12.18
N ALA A 62 9.30 30.03 12.94
CA ALA A 62 8.91 31.39 12.59
C ALA A 62 9.70 31.91 11.38
N ASN A 63 9.01 32.21 10.28
CA ASN A 63 9.52 32.83 9.06
C ASN A 63 10.86 32.25 8.55
N PRO A 64 10.99 30.95 8.36
CA PRO A 64 12.23 30.38 7.86
C PRO A 64 12.50 30.90 6.44
N LYS A 65 13.71 31.41 6.21
CA LYS A 65 14.15 31.87 4.88
C LYS A 65 15.26 30.95 4.38
N PRO A 66 15.31 30.64 3.08
CA PRO A 66 16.43 29.91 2.52
C PRO A 66 17.76 30.64 2.79
N ALA A 67 18.72 29.91 3.34
CA ALA A 67 20.10 30.33 3.52
C ALA A 67 20.95 30.07 2.27
N ARG A 68 20.47 29.22 1.37
CA ARG A 68 21.11 28.84 0.10
C ARG A 68 20.11 28.79 -1.03
N SER A 69 20.57 28.93 -2.28
CA SER A 69 19.75 28.67 -3.46
C SER A 69 19.52 27.17 -3.65
N CYS A 70 18.48 26.81 -4.40
CA CYS A 70 18.18 25.43 -4.76
C CYS A 70 19.35 24.74 -5.45
N GLU A 71 19.95 25.42 -6.45
CA GLU A 71 21.03 24.88 -7.29
C GLU A 71 22.29 24.60 -6.45
N SER A 72 22.53 25.37 -5.40
CA SER A 72 23.67 25.17 -4.52
C SER A 72 23.59 23.87 -3.69
N LEU A 73 22.40 23.25 -3.60
CA LEU A 73 22.25 21.95 -2.96
C LEU A 73 23.00 20.85 -3.70
N ALA A 74 23.27 21.00 -5.01
CA ALA A 74 24.05 20.04 -5.78
C ALA A 74 25.49 19.83 -5.22
N SER A 75 26.01 20.79 -4.42
CA SER A 75 27.32 20.70 -3.79
C SER A 75 27.30 20.20 -2.34
N VAL A 76 26.14 19.81 -1.80
CA VAL A 76 26.04 19.30 -0.43
C VAL A 76 26.63 17.90 -0.36
N ALA A 77 27.66 17.72 0.46
CA ALA A 77 28.27 16.41 0.69
C ALA A 77 27.44 15.61 1.69
N LEU A 78 27.00 14.43 1.26
CA LEU A 78 26.27 13.45 2.08
C LEU A 78 26.99 12.09 2.00
N PRO A 79 26.99 11.27 3.06
CA PRO A 79 27.61 9.97 3.04
C PRO A 79 27.03 9.08 1.92
N ASN A 80 27.90 8.46 1.13
CA ASN A 80 27.53 7.51 0.06
C ASN A 80 26.42 8.02 -0.92
N THR A 81 26.20 9.34 -0.96
CA THR A 81 25.09 9.93 -1.72
C THR A 81 25.62 10.94 -2.73
N THR A 82 25.22 10.78 -3.99
CA THR A 82 25.48 11.71 -5.07
C THR A 82 24.20 12.48 -5.41
N ILE A 83 24.25 13.79 -5.44
CA ILE A 83 23.13 14.63 -5.89
C ILE A 83 23.24 14.74 -7.41
N GLU A 84 22.32 14.12 -8.13
CA GLU A 84 22.28 14.13 -9.60
C GLU A 84 21.78 15.48 -10.15
N SER A 85 20.81 16.08 -9.45
CA SER A 85 20.24 17.38 -9.84
C SER A 85 19.65 18.11 -8.64
N ALA A 86 19.76 19.43 -8.67
CA ALA A 86 19.04 20.33 -7.77
C ALA A 86 18.66 21.58 -8.58
N ALA A 87 17.37 21.81 -8.79
CA ALA A 87 16.86 22.91 -9.59
C ALA A 87 15.47 23.34 -9.15
N VAL A 88 15.18 24.63 -9.30
CA VAL A 88 13.83 25.17 -9.16
C VAL A 88 12.94 24.61 -10.27
N GLU A 89 11.74 24.15 -9.93
CA GLU A 89 10.81 23.57 -10.88
C GLU A 89 10.33 24.63 -11.89
N PRO A 90 10.52 24.43 -13.22
CA PRO A 90 10.24 25.48 -14.20
C PRO A 90 8.79 26.00 -14.20
N ASN A 91 7.82 25.09 -13.99
CA ASN A 91 6.39 25.42 -13.97
C ASN A 91 5.86 25.74 -12.57
N ASN A 92 6.71 25.64 -11.54
CA ASN A 92 6.36 25.96 -10.15
C ASN A 92 7.59 26.51 -9.40
N PRO A 93 7.94 27.78 -9.59
CA PRO A 93 9.14 28.38 -8.97
C PRO A 93 9.12 28.39 -7.44
N GLY A 94 7.99 28.05 -6.85
CA GLY A 94 7.86 27.84 -5.39
C GLY A 94 8.48 26.54 -4.87
N VAL A 95 9.02 25.66 -5.74
CA VAL A 95 9.53 24.34 -5.37
C VAL A 95 10.94 24.10 -5.90
N CYS A 96 11.85 23.74 -5.02
CA CYS A 96 13.16 23.19 -5.34
C CYS A 96 13.06 21.66 -5.44
N ARG A 97 13.43 21.07 -6.59
CA ARG A 97 13.50 19.63 -6.80
C ARG A 97 14.94 19.15 -6.71
N VAL A 98 15.16 18.09 -5.94
CA VAL A 98 16.45 17.42 -5.84
C VAL A 98 16.26 15.94 -6.14
N THR A 99 17.14 15.41 -7.00
CA THR A 99 17.29 13.98 -7.23
C THR A 99 18.66 13.56 -6.73
N ALA A 100 18.70 12.54 -5.89
CA ALA A 100 19.93 11.98 -5.35
C ALA A 100 19.96 10.46 -5.49
N ILE A 101 21.16 9.89 -5.52
CA ILE A 101 21.40 8.44 -5.50
C ILE A 101 22.26 8.13 -4.29
N THR A 102 21.75 7.29 -3.40
CA THR A 102 22.51 6.69 -2.30
C THR A 102 22.92 5.27 -2.67
N THR A 103 24.11 4.84 -2.26
CA THR A 103 24.68 3.51 -2.52
C THR A 103 25.20 2.89 -1.24
N HIS A 104 25.31 1.55 -1.21
CA HIS A 104 25.83 0.81 -0.05
C HIS A 104 27.04 -0.06 -0.47
N PRO A 105 28.25 0.52 -0.60
CA PRO A 105 29.42 -0.26 -0.97
C PRO A 105 29.68 -1.42 0.00
N PRO A 106 30.08 -2.62 -0.51
CA PRO A 106 30.43 -2.94 -1.89
C PRO A 106 29.27 -3.45 -2.77
N ALA A 107 28.01 -3.35 -2.36
CA ALA A 107 26.88 -3.99 -3.02
C ALA A 107 26.60 -3.46 -4.43
N GLY A 108 26.97 -2.22 -4.72
CA GLY A 108 26.76 -1.61 -6.04
C GLY A 108 25.30 -1.25 -6.35
N ASP A 109 24.44 -1.23 -5.34
CA ASP A 109 23.06 -0.79 -5.41
C ASP A 109 22.94 0.71 -5.68
N LYS A 110 21.75 1.15 -6.08
CA LYS A 110 21.44 2.56 -6.32
C LYS A 110 20.02 2.85 -5.84
N VAL A 111 19.92 3.52 -4.70
CA VAL A 111 18.65 4.00 -4.17
C VAL A 111 18.41 5.41 -4.65
N ARG A 112 17.45 5.60 -5.56
CA ARG A 112 17.09 6.92 -6.05
C ARG A 112 16.12 7.60 -5.08
N ILE A 113 16.42 8.84 -4.78
CA ILE A 113 15.71 9.66 -3.80
C ILE A 113 15.24 10.93 -4.50
N TRP A 114 13.97 11.24 -4.33
CA TRP A 114 13.37 12.49 -4.81
C TRP A 114 12.97 13.34 -3.62
N ILE A 115 13.48 14.58 -3.58
CA ILE A 115 13.16 15.54 -2.54
C ILE A 115 12.57 16.79 -3.20
N ALA A 116 11.52 17.33 -2.59
CA ALA A 116 10.96 18.62 -2.95
C ALA A 116 10.94 19.53 -1.73
N ILE A 117 11.49 20.73 -1.85
CA ILE A 117 11.59 21.70 -0.77
C ILE A 117 10.94 22.99 -1.23
N PRO A 118 9.97 23.57 -0.49
CA PRO A 118 9.45 24.90 -0.81
C PRO A 118 10.59 25.91 -0.87
N THR A 119 10.64 26.77 -1.91
CA THR A 119 11.64 27.87 -2.02
C THR A 119 11.27 29.08 -1.16
N SER A 120 10.01 29.14 -0.76
CA SER A 120 9.43 30.08 0.19
C SER A 120 8.31 29.41 0.95
N ASN A 121 7.89 29.97 2.08
CA ASN A 121 6.76 29.45 2.87
C ASN A 121 6.92 28.01 3.39
N TRP A 122 8.15 27.51 3.49
CA TRP A 122 8.37 26.27 4.23
C TRP A 122 7.91 26.44 5.66
N ASN A 123 7.10 25.52 6.15
CA ASN A 123 6.48 25.65 7.46
C ASN A 123 7.23 24.90 8.59
N GLY A 124 8.47 24.47 8.35
CA GLY A 124 9.31 23.81 9.35
C GLY A 124 9.08 22.30 9.49
N ARG A 125 8.43 21.66 8.52
CA ARG A 125 8.11 20.23 8.57
C ARG A 125 8.69 19.48 7.38
N PHE A 126 8.89 18.16 7.60
CA PHE A 126 9.27 17.20 6.56
C PHE A 126 8.21 16.10 6.46
N LEU A 127 7.90 15.66 5.24
CA LEU A 127 6.98 14.55 4.95
C LEU A 127 7.68 13.47 4.12
N GLY A 128 7.69 12.23 4.61
CA GLY A 128 8.00 11.05 3.83
C GLY A 128 6.74 10.43 3.25
N ASN A 129 6.81 9.96 1.99
CA ASN A 129 5.70 9.35 1.27
C ASN A 129 6.06 7.95 0.81
N GLY A 130 5.18 7.00 1.05
CA GLY A 130 5.36 5.60 0.70
C GLY A 130 4.88 5.21 -0.69
N GLY A 131 5.16 3.97 -1.04
CA GLY A 131 4.78 3.34 -2.30
C GLY A 131 3.64 2.33 -2.20
N GLY A 132 3.56 1.43 -3.19
CA GLY A 132 2.52 0.40 -3.28
C GLY A 132 3.00 -0.86 -4.00
N GLY A 133 2.51 -2.04 -3.61
CA GLY A 133 2.99 -3.31 -4.14
C GLY A 133 4.49 -3.48 -3.93
N PHE A 134 5.21 -3.82 -4.99
CA PHE A 134 6.68 -3.85 -4.99
C PHE A 134 7.32 -2.52 -5.37
N VAL A 135 6.59 -1.42 -5.43
CA VAL A 135 7.15 -0.08 -5.69
C VAL A 135 7.43 0.63 -4.37
N GLY A 136 8.65 1.10 -4.17
CA GLY A 136 9.05 1.82 -2.95
C GLY A 136 8.38 3.17 -2.79
N GLY A 137 8.20 3.88 -3.90
CA GLY A 137 7.58 5.20 -4.01
C GLY A 137 7.75 5.74 -5.42
N ALA A 138 7.46 7.01 -5.62
CA ALA A 138 7.55 7.66 -6.93
C ALA A 138 7.90 9.15 -6.79
N ALA A 139 8.51 9.72 -7.85
CA ALA A 139 8.86 11.14 -7.89
C ALA A 139 7.66 12.07 -7.62
N ALA A 140 6.47 11.71 -8.09
CA ALA A 140 5.25 12.49 -7.83
C ALA A 140 4.79 12.44 -6.36
N GLY A 141 5.24 11.47 -5.57
CA GLY A 141 4.87 11.32 -4.16
C GLY A 141 5.16 12.56 -3.32
N VAL A 142 6.21 13.32 -3.65
CA VAL A 142 6.58 14.52 -2.91
C VAL A 142 5.61 15.70 -3.08
N ASN A 143 4.70 15.66 -4.07
CA ASN A 143 3.83 16.81 -4.41
C ASN A 143 2.84 17.14 -3.30
N GLN A 144 2.31 16.13 -2.60
CA GLN A 144 1.33 16.33 -1.54
C GLN A 144 1.90 17.15 -0.37
N GLY A 145 3.17 16.90 0.00
CA GLY A 145 3.82 17.62 1.09
C GLY A 145 4.09 19.08 0.73
N VAL A 146 4.67 19.35 -0.44
CA VAL A 146 4.96 20.75 -0.84
C VAL A 146 3.70 21.59 -1.03
N ALA A 147 2.59 20.98 -1.43
CA ALA A 147 1.29 21.66 -1.57
C ALA A 147 0.80 22.27 -0.24
N VAL A 148 1.23 21.73 0.89
CA VAL A 148 0.89 22.24 2.24
C VAL A 148 2.09 22.86 2.96
N GLY A 149 3.16 23.17 2.22
CA GLY A 149 4.35 23.86 2.73
C GLY A 149 5.34 23.00 3.51
N PHE A 150 5.31 21.68 3.35
CA PHE A 150 6.31 20.76 3.91
C PHE A 150 7.46 20.55 2.91
N ALA A 151 8.68 20.37 3.37
CA ALA A 151 9.66 19.63 2.58
C ALA A 151 9.23 18.17 2.50
N SER A 152 9.46 17.52 1.37
CA SER A 152 8.87 16.20 1.14
C SER A 152 9.84 15.27 0.42
N GLY A 153 9.80 13.98 0.76
CA GLY A 153 10.65 12.95 0.19
C GLY A 153 9.88 11.72 -0.28
N SER A 154 10.42 11.06 -1.29
CA SER A 154 10.01 9.75 -1.79
C SER A 154 11.23 9.03 -2.41
N THR A 155 11.17 7.72 -2.60
CA THR A 155 12.29 6.92 -3.12
C THR A 155 11.80 5.73 -3.93
N ASP A 156 12.62 5.25 -4.89
CA ASP A 156 12.36 3.99 -5.60
C ASP A 156 12.75 2.76 -4.77
N THR A 157 13.43 2.95 -3.62
CA THR A 157 13.98 1.86 -2.79
C THR A 157 14.94 0.93 -3.53
N GLY A 158 15.70 1.49 -4.48
CA GLY A 158 16.79 0.79 -5.18
C GLY A 158 16.37 0.00 -6.42
N HIS A 159 15.12 0.16 -6.89
CA HIS A 159 14.66 -0.48 -8.13
C HIS A 159 13.51 0.30 -8.78
N GLU A 160 13.50 0.31 -10.10
CA GLU A 160 12.48 1.02 -10.91
C GLU A 160 11.31 0.11 -11.32
N VAL A 161 11.48 -1.21 -11.20
CA VAL A 161 10.47 -2.19 -11.62
C VAL A 161 9.39 -2.36 -10.57
N GLY A 162 8.14 -2.40 -11.01
CA GLY A 162 6.98 -2.58 -10.12
C GLY A 162 6.66 -4.04 -9.77
N ASN A 163 7.64 -4.94 -9.88
CA ASN A 163 7.50 -6.36 -9.60
C ASN A 163 8.65 -6.91 -8.73
N GLY A 164 8.56 -8.16 -8.30
CA GLY A 164 9.51 -8.78 -7.39
C GLY A 164 10.88 -9.16 -7.96
N SER A 165 11.15 -8.91 -9.26
CA SER A 165 12.36 -9.38 -9.93
C SER A 165 13.66 -8.79 -9.39
N PHE A 166 13.62 -7.65 -8.72
CA PHE A 166 14.77 -7.04 -8.05
C PHE A 166 15.38 -7.93 -6.95
N ALA A 167 14.60 -8.88 -6.43
CA ALA A 167 15.05 -9.78 -5.39
C ALA A 167 16.12 -10.77 -5.85
N LEU A 168 16.36 -10.92 -7.15
CA LEU A 168 17.41 -11.76 -7.70
C LEU A 168 18.54 -10.94 -8.32
N ASP A 169 19.78 -11.40 -8.08
CA ASP A 169 20.96 -10.90 -8.76
C ASP A 169 21.06 -11.48 -10.20
N ALA A 170 22.07 -11.04 -10.96
CA ALA A 170 22.30 -11.51 -12.32
C ALA A 170 22.58 -13.03 -12.42
N ASN A 171 22.93 -13.69 -11.32
CA ASN A 171 23.17 -15.13 -11.23
C ASN A 171 21.93 -15.90 -10.77
N GLY A 172 20.78 -15.23 -10.59
CA GLY A 172 19.55 -15.84 -10.11
C GLY A 172 19.53 -16.17 -8.61
N ARG A 173 20.40 -15.57 -7.81
CA ARG A 173 20.44 -15.71 -6.35
C ARG A 173 19.85 -14.48 -5.67
N LEU A 174 19.43 -14.64 -4.41
CA LEU A 174 18.84 -13.52 -3.64
C LEU A 174 19.81 -12.33 -3.53
N ASN A 175 19.35 -11.21 -4.04
CA ASN A 175 20.00 -9.90 -3.88
C ASN A 175 19.58 -9.28 -2.54
N TRP A 176 20.27 -9.67 -1.47
CA TRP A 176 19.93 -9.23 -0.12
C TRP A 176 20.02 -7.73 0.08
N GLN A 177 20.86 -7.02 -0.68
CA GLN A 177 20.91 -5.57 -0.58
C GLN A 177 19.62 -4.97 -1.12
N ALA A 178 19.22 -5.31 -2.34
CA ALA A 178 17.98 -4.81 -2.93
C ALA A 178 16.73 -5.19 -2.10
N ILE A 179 16.73 -6.39 -1.50
CA ILE A 179 15.65 -6.81 -0.59
C ILE A 179 15.61 -5.91 0.65
N ARG A 180 16.76 -5.58 1.26
CA ARG A 180 16.82 -4.66 2.42
C ARG A 180 16.45 -3.23 2.03
N ASP A 181 16.88 -2.76 0.86
CA ASP A 181 16.55 -1.43 0.35
C ASP A 181 15.04 -1.27 0.21
N PHE A 182 14.38 -2.26 -0.40
CA PHE A 182 12.92 -2.29 -0.48
C PHE A 182 12.26 -2.43 0.90
N ALA A 183 12.80 -3.26 1.76
CA ALA A 183 12.20 -3.55 3.06
C ALA A 183 12.19 -2.34 4.00
N HIS A 184 13.32 -1.62 4.09
CA HIS A 184 13.48 -0.53 5.06
C HIS A 184 14.61 0.47 4.76
N VAL A 185 15.76 0.04 4.19
CA VAL A 185 16.95 0.90 4.08
C VAL A 185 16.67 2.08 3.19
N GLY A 186 16.06 1.87 2.01
CA GLY A 186 15.81 2.95 1.07
C GLY A 186 14.90 4.06 1.61
N ILE A 187 13.95 3.72 2.49
CA ILE A 187 13.08 4.71 3.14
C ILE A 187 13.88 5.54 4.17
N HIS A 188 14.68 4.87 4.97
CA HIS A 188 15.57 5.54 5.94
C HIS A 188 16.52 6.50 5.23
N GLU A 189 17.22 6.06 4.19
CA GLU A 189 18.15 6.88 3.41
C GLU A 189 17.46 8.10 2.78
N MET A 190 16.25 7.92 2.23
CA MET A 190 15.45 9.03 1.74
C MET A 190 15.13 10.04 2.86
N THR A 191 14.78 9.56 4.03
CA THR A 191 14.41 10.40 5.16
C THR A 191 15.61 11.22 5.68
N VAL A 192 16.75 10.57 5.86
CA VAL A 192 17.99 11.21 6.32
C VAL A 192 18.46 12.23 5.30
N THR A 193 18.53 11.86 4.03
CA THR A 193 18.90 12.72 2.90
C THR A 193 17.97 13.94 2.80
N GLY A 194 16.66 13.72 2.84
CA GLY A 194 15.67 14.79 2.71
C GLY A 194 15.74 15.81 3.84
N LYS A 195 15.91 15.36 5.07
CA LYS A 195 16.10 16.24 6.23
C LYS A 195 17.41 17.03 6.13
N ALA A 196 18.50 16.38 5.73
CA ALA A 196 19.80 17.04 5.58
C ALA A 196 19.80 18.12 4.49
N LEU A 197 19.18 17.84 3.33
CA LEU A 197 19.02 18.81 2.26
C LEU A 197 18.12 19.98 2.66
N THR A 198 17.04 19.70 3.38
CA THR A 198 16.16 20.75 3.93
C THR A 198 16.91 21.64 4.91
N GLN A 199 17.70 21.04 5.81
CA GLN A 199 18.55 21.77 6.74
C GLN A 199 19.63 22.59 6.00
N ALA A 200 20.26 22.00 4.98
CA ALA A 200 21.25 22.72 4.17
C ALA A 200 20.63 23.95 3.48
N MET A 201 19.41 23.84 2.95
CA MET A 201 18.73 24.95 2.28
C MET A 201 18.30 26.05 3.26
N TYR A 202 17.80 25.71 4.43
CA TYR A 202 17.22 26.68 5.38
C TYR A 202 18.14 27.06 6.55
N GLY A 203 19.28 26.38 6.73
CA GLY A 203 20.17 26.59 7.88
C GLY A 203 19.62 26.01 9.19
N VAL A 204 18.43 25.42 9.19
CA VAL A 204 17.77 24.83 10.35
C VAL A 204 17.06 23.54 9.95
N ALA A 205 17.15 22.50 10.81
CA ALA A 205 16.51 21.21 10.59
C ALA A 205 14.97 21.32 10.69
N PRO A 206 14.22 20.43 10.01
CA PRO A 206 12.79 20.29 10.25
C PRO A 206 12.50 20.05 11.74
N ARG A 207 11.56 20.83 12.29
CA ARG A 207 11.14 20.69 13.68
C ARG A 207 10.34 19.42 13.92
N TYR A 208 9.50 19.07 12.94
CA TYR A 208 8.69 17.85 12.94
C TYR A 208 8.83 17.11 11.62
N SER A 209 8.77 15.80 11.70
CA SER A 209 8.82 14.91 10.55
C SER A 209 7.64 13.94 10.60
N TYR A 210 6.97 13.77 9.48
CA TYR A 210 5.77 12.94 9.35
C TYR A 210 5.94 11.94 8.23
N TRP A 211 5.25 10.82 8.38
CA TRP A 211 5.08 9.81 7.35
C TRP A 211 3.62 9.71 6.95
N ASN A 212 3.35 9.54 5.65
CA ASN A 212 2.02 9.19 5.13
C ASN A 212 2.12 8.10 4.09
N GLY A 213 1.36 7.01 4.27
CA GLY A 213 1.36 5.93 3.31
C GLY A 213 0.22 4.94 3.51
N CYS A 214 -0.18 4.28 2.41
CA CYS A 214 -1.15 3.21 2.40
C CYS A 214 -0.52 1.94 1.82
N SER A 215 -1.05 0.75 2.18
CA SER A 215 -0.56 -0.52 1.63
C SER A 215 0.92 -0.78 1.99
N THR A 216 1.78 -0.98 1.00
CA THR A 216 3.23 -0.98 1.18
C THR A 216 3.69 0.28 1.90
N GLY A 217 3.15 1.46 1.55
CA GLY A 217 3.46 2.71 2.22
C GLY A 217 3.04 2.73 3.69
N GLY A 218 1.93 2.09 4.04
CA GLY A 218 1.53 1.89 5.43
C GLY A 218 2.50 0.97 6.17
N ARG A 219 2.95 -0.12 5.54
CA ARG A 219 4.00 -1.01 6.05
C ARG A 219 5.30 -0.25 6.29
N GLN A 220 5.74 0.53 5.29
CA GLN A 220 6.97 1.32 5.37
C GLN A 220 6.95 2.25 6.60
N GLY A 221 5.84 2.97 6.84
CA GLY A 221 5.73 3.84 8.02
C GLY A 221 5.85 3.07 9.34
N LEU A 222 5.21 1.89 9.45
CA LEU A 222 5.34 1.06 10.65
C LEU A 222 6.74 0.45 10.79
N MET A 223 7.42 0.15 9.68
CA MET A 223 8.81 -0.29 9.70
C MET A 223 9.74 0.80 10.22
N GLU A 224 9.49 2.07 9.86
CA GLU A 224 10.21 3.22 10.41
C GLU A 224 10.05 3.32 11.93
N ALA A 225 8.82 3.15 12.45
CA ALA A 225 8.60 3.13 13.89
C ALA A 225 9.35 1.99 14.60
N GLN A 226 9.48 0.83 13.94
CA GLN A 226 10.14 -0.35 14.50
C GLN A 226 11.67 -0.27 14.45
N ARG A 227 12.25 0.24 13.35
CA ARG A 227 13.70 0.18 13.10
C ARG A 227 14.41 1.51 13.23
N TYR A 228 13.75 2.60 12.84
CA TYR A 228 14.32 3.95 12.79
C TYR A 228 13.45 4.95 13.56
N PRO A 229 13.25 4.71 14.86
CA PRO A 229 12.33 5.50 15.67
C PRO A 229 12.64 7.00 15.70
N GLN A 230 13.87 7.39 15.28
CA GLN A 230 14.31 8.78 15.20
C GLN A 230 13.75 9.54 13.99
N ASP A 231 13.28 8.83 12.98
CA ASP A 231 13.01 9.42 11.67
C ASP A 231 11.74 10.24 11.63
N TYR A 232 10.70 9.82 12.34
CA TYR A 232 9.41 10.48 12.29
C TYR A 232 8.83 10.76 13.69
N ASN A 233 8.21 11.94 13.83
CA ASN A 233 7.43 12.28 15.01
C ASN A 233 6.00 11.74 14.92
N GLY A 234 5.46 11.67 13.71
CA GLY A 234 4.12 11.18 13.45
C GLY A 234 4.04 10.27 12.22
N ILE A 235 3.30 9.17 12.33
CA ILE A 235 3.12 8.18 11.24
C ILE A 235 1.62 7.98 11.01
N ALA A 236 1.13 8.32 9.80
CA ALA A 236 -0.17 7.93 9.30
C ALA A 236 -0.01 6.68 8.41
N SER A 237 -0.56 5.57 8.86
CA SER A 237 -0.43 4.28 8.20
C SER A 237 -1.82 3.73 7.85
N ALA A 238 -2.14 3.72 6.55
CA ALA A 238 -3.41 3.23 6.04
C ALA A 238 -3.27 1.81 5.50
N ALA A 239 -4.26 0.95 5.77
CA ALA A 239 -4.33 -0.41 5.24
C ALA A 239 -2.94 -1.08 5.11
N PRO A 240 -2.14 -1.12 6.19
CA PRO A 240 -0.73 -1.48 6.12
C PRO A 240 -0.53 -2.94 5.75
N ALA A 241 0.39 -3.21 4.82
CA ALA A 241 0.83 -4.56 4.46
C ALA A 241 1.77 -5.15 5.52
N VAL A 242 1.35 -5.11 6.80
CA VAL A 242 2.07 -5.75 7.92
C VAL A 242 1.97 -7.27 7.82
N ASN A 243 2.87 -7.97 8.48
CA ASN A 243 3.03 -9.41 8.33
C ASN A 243 3.20 -9.79 6.84
N TRP A 244 4.08 -9.05 6.14
CA TRP A 244 4.29 -9.15 4.69
C TRP A 244 4.43 -10.58 4.20
N THR A 245 5.22 -11.39 4.89
CA THR A 245 5.46 -12.80 4.52
C THR A 245 4.20 -13.63 4.52
N ASN A 246 3.37 -13.47 5.55
CA ASN A 246 2.08 -14.15 5.66
C ASN A 246 1.08 -13.63 4.62
N LEU A 247 1.05 -12.31 4.39
CA LEU A 247 0.20 -11.69 3.39
C LEU A 247 0.50 -12.21 1.99
N MET A 248 1.78 -12.29 1.61
CA MET A 248 2.17 -12.79 0.30
C MET A 248 1.72 -14.25 0.08
N MET A 249 1.86 -15.08 1.08
CA MET A 249 1.44 -16.48 0.98
C MET A 249 -0.09 -16.65 1.07
N GLN A 250 -0.77 -15.85 1.89
CA GLN A 250 -2.24 -15.87 2.00
C GLN A 250 -2.91 -15.51 0.67
N SER A 251 -2.35 -14.58 -0.10
CA SER A 251 -2.97 -14.07 -1.32
C SER A 251 -3.07 -15.08 -2.47
N ILE A 252 -2.43 -16.25 -2.39
CA ILE A 252 -2.61 -17.35 -3.37
C ILE A 252 -3.66 -18.36 -2.93
N TRP A 253 -4.11 -18.32 -1.67
CA TRP A 253 -4.96 -19.34 -1.08
C TRP A 253 -6.20 -19.67 -1.93
N GLY A 254 -6.93 -18.65 -2.38
CA GLY A 254 -8.12 -18.82 -3.19
C GLY A 254 -7.84 -19.51 -4.52
N SER A 255 -6.82 -19.08 -5.22
CA SER A 255 -6.45 -19.68 -6.51
C SER A 255 -6.00 -21.14 -6.36
N MET A 256 -5.33 -21.46 -5.25
CA MET A 256 -5.00 -22.86 -4.93
C MET A 256 -6.23 -23.71 -4.67
N LEU A 257 -7.22 -23.20 -3.94
CA LEU A 257 -8.47 -23.91 -3.68
C LEU A 257 -9.22 -24.19 -4.97
N GLU A 258 -9.34 -23.19 -5.86
CA GLU A 258 -9.96 -23.36 -7.17
C GLU A 258 -9.22 -24.40 -8.04
N ASN A 259 -7.87 -24.32 -8.06
CA ASN A 259 -7.04 -25.24 -8.84
C ASN A 259 -7.14 -26.69 -8.31
N ALA A 260 -7.04 -26.88 -7.00
CA ALA A 260 -7.14 -28.20 -6.36
C ALA A 260 -8.52 -28.84 -6.55
N ALA A 261 -9.59 -28.06 -6.54
CA ALA A 261 -10.95 -28.51 -6.76
C ALA A 261 -11.28 -28.68 -8.27
N SER A 262 -10.40 -28.25 -9.17
CA SER A 262 -10.70 -28.11 -10.61
C SER A 262 -12.00 -27.33 -10.85
N ASN A 263 -12.25 -26.32 -10.01
CA ASN A 263 -13.49 -25.53 -9.98
C ASN A 263 -13.19 -24.03 -9.99
N PRO A 264 -12.82 -23.47 -11.17
CA PRO A 264 -12.61 -22.03 -11.29
C PRO A 264 -13.94 -21.28 -11.10
N ILE A 265 -13.97 -20.34 -10.18
CA ILE A 265 -15.18 -19.57 -9.84
C ILE A 265 -15.19 -18.25 -10.63
N PRO A 266 -16.23 -17.99 -11.44
CA PRO A 266 -16.35 -16.70 -12.12
C PRO A 266 -16.60 -15.56 -11.13
N SER A 267 -16.03 -14.38 -11.40
CA SER A 267 -16.09 -13.20 -10.52
C SER A 267 -17.51 -12.79 -10.11
N CYS A 268 -18.50 -13.02 -10.98
CA CYS A 268 -19.91 -12.75 -10.68
C CYS A 268 -20.47 -13.63 -9.55
N LYS A 269 -20.04 -14.90 -9.43
CA LYS A 269 -20.40 -15.72 -8.27
C LYS A 269 -19.75 -15.19 -6.99
N LEU A 270 -18.47 -14.79 -7.04
CA LEU A 270 -17.80 -14.19 -5.90
C LEU A 270 -18.47 -12.87 -5.47
N ALA A 271 -18.86 -12.03 -6.44
CA ALA A 271 -19.60 -10.80 -6.18
C ALA A 271 -21.00 -11.06 -5.59
N ALA A 272 -21.72 -12.08 -6.11
CA ALA A 272 -23.03 -12.47 -5.58
C ALA A 272 -22.92 -12.98 -4.13
N ALA A 273 -21.88 -13.74 -3.80
CA ALA A 273 -21.63 -14.20 -2.43
C ALA A 273 -21.33 -13.01 -1.48
N THR A 274 -20.53 -12.04 -1.91
CA THR A 274 -20.27 -10.81 -1.14
C THR A 274 -21.57 -10.03 -0.91
N THR A 275 -22.39 -9.85 -1.96
CA THR A 275 -23.70 -9.18 -1.87
C THR A 275 -24.64 -9.89 -0.89
N ALA A 276 -24.70 -11.22 -0.94
CA ALA A 276 -25.53 -12.01 -0.03
C ALA A 276 -25.07 -11.88 1.43
N ALA A 277 -23.76 -11.88 1.68
CA ALA A 277 -23.22 -11.68 3.01
C ALA A 277 -23.54 -10.27 3.56
N ILE A 278 -23.42 -9.22 2.73
CA ILE A 278 -23.82 -7.87 3.10
C ILE A 278 -25.32 -7.84 3.43
N ALA A 279 -26.19 -8.36 2.55
CA ALA A 279 -27.63 -8.35 2.77
C ALA A 279 -28.05 -9.09 4.07
N ALA A 280 -27.32 -10.14 4.44
CA ALA A 280 -27.59 -10.90 5.66
C ALA A 280 -27.11 -10.20 6.94
N CYS A 281 -26.06 -9.39 6.86
CA CYS A 281 -25.35 -8.87 8.04
C CYS A 281 -25.41 -7.35 8.20
N ASP A 282 -25.86 -6.60 7.19
CA ASP A 282 -25.96 -5.13 7.18
C ASP A 282 -26.76 -4.57 8.37
N GLY A 283 -27.83 -5.28 8.79
CA GLY A 283 -28.68 -4.80 9.88
C GLY A 283 -28.26 -5.24 11.29
N ILE A 284 -27.11 -5.89 11.48
CA ILE A 284 -26.70 -6.43 12.82
C ILE A 284 -26.46 -5.29 13.82
N ASP A 285 -25.98 -4.14 13.35
CA ASP A 285 -25.70 -2.95 14.16
C ASP A 285 -26.96 -2.05 14.37
N GLY A 286 -28.10 -2.44 13.79
CA GLY A 286 -29.36 -1.67 13.83
C GLY A 286 -29.47 -0.65 12.69
N VAL A 287 -28.54 -0.61 11.75
CA VAL A 287 -28.55 0.28 10.58
C VAL A 287 -28.49 -0.56 9.31
N LYS A 288 -29.37 -0.24 8.33
CA LYS A 288 -29.32 -0.85 6.99
C LYS A 288 -28.84 0.17 6.00
N ASP A 289 -27.54 0.16 5.72
CA ASP A 289 -26.89 1.16 4.89
C ASP A 289 -25.96 0.61 3.81
N GLY A 290 -25.99 -0.72 3.60
CA GLY A 290 -25.17 -1.44 2.62
C GLY A 290 -23.77 -1.74 3.10
N VAL A 291 -23.51 -1.66 4.40
CA VAL A 291 -22.21 -1.85 5.03
C VAL A 291 -22.31 -2.82 6.20
N ILE A 292 -21.34 -3.68 6.38
CA ILE A 292 -21.20 -4.48 7.59
C ILE A 292 -20.26 -3.74 8.53
N GLU A 293 -20.77 -3.25 9.67
CA GLU A 293 -19.99 -2.47 10.64
C GLU A 293 -18.88 -3.32 11.30
N ASP A 294 -19.18 -4.55 11.69
CA ASP A 294 -18.20 -5.51 12.22
C ASP A 294 -18.34 -6.88 11.55
N PRO A 295 -17.55 -7.17 10.50
CA PRO A 295 -17.59 -8.44 9.79
C PRO A 295 -17.32 -9.67 10.65
N ASN A 296 -16.64 -9.54 11.79
CA ASN A 296 -16.41 -10.67 12.70
C ASN A 296 -17.69 -11.18 13.36
N ARG A 297 -18.75 -10.37 13.37
CA ARG A 297 -20.07 -10.73 13.91
C ARG A 297 -21.01 -11.28 12.84
N CYS A 298 -20.61 -11.23 11.59
CA CYS A 298 -21.40 -11.75 10.49
C CYS A 298 -21.25 -13.26 10.40
N ALA A 299 -22.28 -14.00 10.78
CA ALA A 299 -22.28 -15.46 10.75
C ALA A 299 -22.83 -16.06 9.44
N TYR A 300 -22.94 -15.26 8.37
CA TYR A 300 -23.48 -15.73 7.10
C TYR A 300 -22.68 -16.92 6.56
N ASP A 301 -23.41 -17.99 6.20
CA ASP A 301 -22.84 -19.24 5.65
C ASP A 301 -23.13 -19.30 4.14
N PRO A 302 -22.13 -19.41 3.26
CA PRO A 302 -22.31 -19.42 1.82
C PRO A 302 -23.03 -20.68 1.31
N ARG A 303 -23.21 -21.72 2.14
CA ARG A 303 -24.06 -22.87 1.82
C ARG A 303 -25.53 -22.48 1.54
N ALA A 304 -25.98 -21.35 2.06
CA ALA A 304 -27.29 -20.79 1.73
C ALA A 304 -27.44 -20.40 0.24
N LEU A 305 -26.34 -20.32 -0.50
CA LEU A 305 -26.35 -20.04 -1.95
C LEU A 305 -26.49 -21.30 -2.81
N ILE A 306 -26.25 -22.50 -2.27
CA ILE A 306 -26.28 -23.74 -3.06
C ILE A 306 -27.64 -23.87 -3.76
N GLY A 307 -27.60 -24.12 -5.07
CA GLY A 307 -28.79 -24.23 -5.91
C GLY A 307 -29.41 -22.88 -6.36
N THR A 308 -28.91 -21.74 -5.84
CA THR A 308 -29.37 -20.42 -6.30
C THR A 308 -28.64 -19.96 -7.57
N SER A 309 -29.27 -19.12 -8.36
CA SER A 309 -28.69 -18.59 -9.59
C SER A 309 -27.82 -17.37 -9.34
N ALA A 310 -26.64 -17.33 -9.97
CA ALA A 310 -25.80 -16.14 -10.10
C ALA A 310 -25.92 -15.50 -11.51
N GLY A 311 -27.12 -15.53 -12.10
CA GLY A 311 -27.37 -15.01 -13.43
C GLY A 311 -26.63 -15.80 -14.52
N GLU A 312 -25.96 -15.10 -15.43
CA GLU A 312 -25.18 -15.72 -16.53
C GLU A 312 -24.03 -16.62 -16.03
N CYS A 313 -23.63 -16.48 -14.78
CA CYS A 313 -22.58 -17.30 -14.15
C CYS A 313 -23.06 -18.67 -13.67
N GLY A 314 -24.34 -18.99 -13.92
CA GLY A 314 -24.93 -20.28 -13.57
C GLY A 314 -25.30 -20.40 -12.10
N THR A 315 -25.50 -21.64 -11.67
CA THR A 315 -25.96 -21.99 -10.31
C THR A 315 -24.80 -22.24 -9.38
N PHE A 316 -24.94 -21.85 -8.12
CA PHE A 316 -23.95 -22.16 -7.08
C PHE A 316 -23.95 -23.66 -6.75
N THR A 317 -22.77 -24.25 -6.75
CA THR A 317 -22.52 -25.63 -6.36
C THR A 317 -22.06 -25.74 -4.90
N GLU A 318 -22.03 -26.94 -4.35
CA GLU A 318 -21.43 -27.21 -3.04
C GLU A 318 -19.94 -26.85 -3.02
N THR A 319 -19.21 -27.11 -4.12
CA THR A 319 -17.79 -26.76 -4.27
C THR A 319 -17.58 -25.26 -4.26
N ASP A 320 -18.43 -24.48 -4.95
CA ASP A 320 -18.38 -23.02 -4.89
C ASP A 320 -18.54 -22.50 -3.46
N ALA A 321 -19.55 -23.02 -2.75
CA ALA A 321 -19.82 -22.62 -1.38
C ALA A 321 -18.67 -22.98 -0.41
N ASP A 322 -18.06 -24.17 -0.58
CA ASP A 322 -16.91 -24.58 0.25
C ASP A 322 -15.68 -23.69 -0.01
N ILE A 323 -15.38 -23.38 -1.27
CA ILE A 323 -14.28 -22.47 -1.61
C ILE A 323 -14.54 -21.08 -1.00
N ILE A 324 -15.73 -20.50 -1.18
CA ILE A 324 -16.10 -19.18 -0.62
C ILE A 324 -15.98 -19.19 0.89
N ARG A 325 -16.43 -20.23 1.56
CA ARG A 325 -16.30 -20.39 3.01
C ARG A 325 -14.83 -20.33 3.43
N LYS A 326 -13.96 -21.06 2.71
CA LYS A 326 -12.51 -21.09 2.98
C LYS A 326 -11.81 -19.78 2.66
N LEU A 327 -12.31 -18.99 1.69
CA LEU A 327 -11.79 -17.62 1.43
C LEU A 327 -12.05 -16.69 2.63
N TRP A 328 -13.23 -16.77 3.24
CA TRP A 328 -13.54 -16.00 4.45
C TRP A 328 -12.84 -16.54 5.70
N GLN A 329 -12.62 -17.85 5.79
CA GLN A 329 -11.89 -18.47 6.90
C GLN A 329 -10.40 -18.13 6.86
N GLY A 330 -9.80 -18.08 5.67
CA GLY A 330 -8.37 -17.97 5.44
C GLY A 330 -7.65 -19.32 5.40
N PRO A 331 -6.34 -19.30 5.15
CA PRO A 331 -5.51 -20.50 5.10
C PRO A 331 -5.54 -21.29 6.41
N THR A 332 -5.53 -22.61 6.28
CA THR A 332 -5.44 -23.55 7.41
C THR A 332 -4.32 -24.55 7.16
N HIS A 333 -3.77 -25.11 8.23
CA HIS A 333 -2.94 -26.29 8.17
C HIS A 333 -3.73 -27.50 7.65
N ALA A 334 -3.05 -28.59 7.33
CA ALA A 334 -3.67 -29.81 6.83
C ALA A 334 -4.68 -30.44 7.83
N ASP A 335 -4.48 -30.21 9.12
CA ASP A 335 -5.38 -30.64 10.19
C ASP A 335 -6.58 -29.71 10.41
N GLY A 336 -6.69 -28.61 9.61
CA GLY A 336 -7.73 -27.61 9.71
C GLY A 336 -7.49 -26.51 10.75
N SER A 337 -6.36 -26.55 11.49
CA SER A 337 -6.01 -25.50 12.43
C SER A 337 -5.69 -24.18 11.72
N PHE A 338 -5.88 -23.08 12.46
CA PHE A 338 -5.69 -21.73 11.94
C PHE A 338 -4.24 -21.49 11.51
N MET A 339 -4.08 -20.92 10.34
CA MET A 339 -2.79 -20.48 9.80
C MET A 339 -2.73 -18.97 9.64
N TRP A 340 -3.73 -18.38 8.97
CA TRP A 340 -3.84 -16.94 8.79
C TRP A 340 -5.28 -16.49 8.48
N TYR A 341 -5.49 -15.19 8.51
CA TYR A 341 -6.78 -14.53 8.27
C TYR A 341 -7.19 -14.57 6.79
N GLY A 342 -8.47 -14.78 6.53
CA GLY A 342 -9.11 -14.62 5.23
C GLY A 342 -9.67 -13.21 5.02
N GLN A 343 -10.25 -12.97 3.85
CA GLN A 343 -10.97 -11.74 3.57
C GLN A 343 -12.19 -11.61 4.48
N ALA A 344 -12.48 -10.38 4.92
CA ALA A 344 -13.68 -10.12 5.68
C ALA A 344 -14.94 -10.27 4.82
N ARG A 345 -16.06 -10.69 5.43
CA ARG A 345 -17.37 -10.63 4.76
C ARG A 345 -17.69 -9.19 4.42
N GLY A 346 -18.10 -8.94 3.18
CA GLY A 346 -18.27 -7.58 2.65
C GLY A 346 -17.09 -7.07 1.80
N ALA A 347 -15.92 -7.74 1.84
CA ALA A 347 -14.83 -7.49 0.90
C ALA A 347 -15.08 -8.18 -0.45
N ASP A 348 -14.61 -7.57 -1.54
CA ASP A 348 -14.65 -8.17 -2.87
C ASP A 348 -13.65 -9.34 -2.97
N LEU A 349 -14.16 -10.55 -3.02
CA LEU A 349 -13.36 -11.78 -3.09
C LEU A 349 -12.63 -11.93 -4.43
N SER A 350 -13.08 -11.26 -5.50
CA SER A 350 -12.52 -11.43 -6.85
C SER A 350 -11.19 -10.69 -7.07
N ALA A 351 -10.74 -9.88 -6.14
CA ALA A 351 -9.53 -9.08 -6.27
C ALA A 351 -8.25 -9.92 -6.22
N VAL A 352 -8.17 -10.87 -5.30
CA VAL A 352 -7.02 -11.79 -5.14
C VAL A 352 -7.35 -13.22 -5.57
N THR A 353 -8.65 -13.57 -5.65
CA THR A 353 -9.13 -14.85 -6.17
C THR A 353 -9.88 -14.57 -7.47
N SER A 354 -9.33 -14.93 -8.60
CA SER A 354 -9.95 -14.66 -9.90
C SER A 354 -9.74 -15.81 -10.86
N SER A 355 -10.71 -16.02 -11.73
CA SER A 355 -10.60 -17.00 -12.83
C SER A 355 -10.90 -16.32 -14.16
N ARG A 356 -10.09 -16.58 -15.19
CA ARG A 356 -10.16 -15.93 -16.50
C ARG A 356 -9.97 -16.90 -17.66
N GLY A 357 -10.34 -16.47 -18.86
CA GLY A 357 -10.13 -17.21 -20.11
C GLY A 357 -11.29 -18.11 -20.51
N THR A 358 -11.13 -18.79 -21.65
CA THR A 358 -12.08 -19.77 -22.19
C THR A 358 -11.28 -20.98 -22.65
N PRO A 359 -11.32 -22.14 -21.94
CA PRO A 359 -12.06 -22.36 -20.69
C PRO A 359 -11.52 -21.49 -19.53
N LEU A 360 -12.39 -21.27 -18.52
CA LEU A 360 -12.05 -20.51 -17.31
C LEU A 360 -10.92 -21.22 -16.53
N LYS A 361 -9.93 -20.47 -16.08
CA LYS A 361 -8.79 -21.00 -15.29
C LYS A 361 -8.48 -20.08 -14.12
N PRO A 362 -8.14 -20.61 -12.94
CA PRO A 362 -7.71 -19.82 -11.82
C PRO A 362 -6.48 -18.95 -12.16
N GLN A 363 -6.47 -17.73 -11.66
CA GLN A 363 -5.36 -16.78 -11.80
C GLN A 363 -4.88 -16.36 -10.43
N ALA A 364 -3.64 -16.67 -10.11
CA ALA A 364 -3.05 -16.21 -8.86
C ALA A 364 -2.73 -14.71 -8.90
N PHE A 365 -2.77 -14.09 -7.73
CA PHE A 365 -2.47 -12.68 -7.57
C PHE A 365 -1.00 -12.40 -7.92
N VAL A 366 -0.75 -11.40 -8.76
CA VAL A 366 0.56 -11.16 -9.37
C VAL A 366 1.68 -10.99 -8.34
N PHE A 367 1.44 -10.28 -7.24
CA PHE A 367 2.47 -10.09 -6.21
C PHE A 367 2.88 -11.38 -5.50
N THR A 368 1.94 -12.32 -5.32
CA THR A 368 2.26 -13.63 -4.77
C THR A 368 3.05 -14.49 -5.76
N ILE A 369 2.72 -14.42 -7.05
CA ILE A 369 3.51 -15.13 -8.08
C ILE A 369 4.95 -14.62 -8.06
N ASP A 370 5.15 -13.31 -7.99
CA ASP A 370 6.47 -12.72 -7.88
C ASP A 370 7.20 -13.14 -6.61
N TRP A 371 6.47 -13.19 -5.47
CA TRP A 371 7.02 -13.68 -4.21
C TRP A 371 7.50 -15.12 -4.31
N LEU A 372 6.69 -16.00 -4.90
CA LEU A 372 7.05 -17.40 -5.11
C LEU A 372 8.24 -17.54 -6.06
N ARG A 373 8.25 -16.82 -7.19
CA ARG A 373 9.28 -16.93 -8.22
C ARG A 373 10.62 -16.36 -7.80
N TYR A 374 10.61 -15.16 -7.23
CA TYR A 374 11.84 -14.40 -7.01
C TYR A 374 12.39 -14.52 -5.60
N PHE A 375 11.53 -14.72 -4.60
CA PHE A 375 11.96 -14.81 -3.21
C PHE A 375 12.05 -16.26 -2.73
N ILE A 376 11.00 -17.06 -2.92
CA ILE A 376 10.90 -18.39 -2.33
C ILE A 376 11.67 -19.43 -3.15
N THR A 377 11.31 -19.58 -4.42
CA THR A 377 11.88 -20.64 -5.26
C THR A 377 13.13 -20.22 -6.03
N GLN A 378 13.37 -18.90 -6.14
CA GLN A 378 14.43 -18.33 -6.99
C GLN A 378 14.38 -18.90 -8.42
N ASN A 379 13.18 -19.18 -8.89
CA ASN A 379 12.89 -19.73 -10.20
C ASN A 379 11.80 -18.88 -10.89
N LYS A 380 12.22 -18.02 -11.82
CA LYS A 380 11.33 -17.12 -12.55
C LYS A 380 10.25 -17.83 -13.36
N GLU A 381 10.48 -19.10 -13.70
CA GLU A 381 9.54 -19.94 -14.44
C GLU A 381 8.69 -20.85 -13.52
N PHE A 382 8.74 -20.65 -12.20
CA PHE A 382 7.95 -21.47 -11.27
C PHE A 382 6.47 -21.40 -11.61
N ASP A 383 5.88 -22.58 -11.80
CA ASP A 383 4.44 -22.75 -12.06
C ASP A 383 3.70 -23.08 -10.77
N TRP A 384 3.00 -22.11 -10.22
CA TRP A 384 2.25 -22.25 -8.98
C TRP A 384 1.12 -23.27 -9.07
N THR A 385 0.62 -23.60 -10.28
CA THR A 385 -0.46 -24.59 -10.46
C THR A 385 -0.04 -26.00 -10.09
N THR A 386 1.26 -26.25 -10.01
CA THR A 386 1.85 -27.54 -9.58
C THR A 386 2.04 -27.63 -8.06
N MET A 387 1.74 -26.54 -7.32
CA MET A 387 1.97 -26.48 -5.89
C MET A 387 0.97 -27.36 -5.12
N THR A 388 1.50 -28.31 -4.37
CA THR A 388 0.70 -29.16 -3.47
C THR A 388 0.44 -28.46 -2.13
N PRO A 389 -0.55 -28.90 -1.33
CA PRO A 389 -0.75 -28.37 0.03
C PRO A 389 0.51 -28.49 0.92
N THR A 390 1.27 -29.58 0.79
CA THR A 390 2.54 -29.76 1.51
C THR A 390 3.59 -28.73 1.08
N ALA A 391 3.72 -28.48 -0.23
CA ALA A 391 4.63 -27.46 -0.75
C ALA A 391 4.21 -26.05 -0.31
N TYR A 392 2.90 -25.77 -0.28
CA TYR A 392 2.37 -24.51 0.22
C TYR A 392 2.78 -24.25 1.68
N GLN A 393 2.61 -25.27 2.54
CA GLN A 393 3.03 -25.17 3.94
C GLN A 393 4.55 -24.90 4.05
N ALA A 394 5.36 -25.66 3.32
CA ALA A 394 6.80 -25.49 3.34
C ALA A 394 7.23 -24.09 2.85
N PHE A 395 6.57 -23.57 1.81
CA PHE A 395 6.84 -22.20 1.30
C PHE A 395 6.36 -21.12 2.27
N TRP A 396 5.28 -21.36 3.00
CA TRP A 396 4.82 -20.48 4.07
C TRP A 396 5.88 -20.36 5.16
N ASP A 397 6.35 -21.50 5.67
CA ASP A 397 7.37 -21.56 6.72
C ASP A 397 8.67 -20.91 6.23
N GLN A 398 9.14 -21.24 5.02
CA GLN A 398 10.31 -20.60 4.41
C GLN A 398 10.13 -19.08 4.26
N SER A 399 8.95 -18.62 3.84
CA SER A 399 8.64 -17.19 3.71
C SER A 399 8.86 -16.46 5.02
N TYR A 400 8.33 -17.00 6.12
CA TYR A 400 8.47 -16.40 7.43
C TYR A 400 9.90 -16.50 7.98
N GLU A 401 10.49 -17.67 7.95
CA GLU A 401 11.82 -17.92 8.52
C GLU A 401 12.91 -17.11 7.80
N GLN A 402 12.84 -17.02 6.48
CA GLN A 402 13.88 -16.38 5.68
C GLN A 402 13.72 -14.85 5.59
N PHE A 403 12.49 -14.35 5.52
CA PHE A 403 12.22 -12.94 5.22
C PHE A 403 11.49 -12.18 6.34
N GLY A 404 10.93 -12.88 7.33
CA GLY A 404 10.14 -12.25 8.40
C GLY A 404 10.92 -11.18 9.15
N SER A 405 12.16 -11.46 9.53
CA SER A 405 13.01 -10.50 10.24
C SER A 405 13.45 -9.29 9.40
N VAL A 406 13.36 -9.38 8.07
CA VAL A 406 13.79 -8.31 7.14
C VAL A 406 12.61 -7.44 6.72
N ILE A 407 11.52 -8.05 6.24
CA ILE A 407 10.39 -7.32 5.63
C ILE A 407 9.06 -7.53 6.35
N GLY A 408 8.97 -8.45 7.30
CA GLY A 408 7.73 -8.83 7.99
C GLY A 408 6.95 -7.63 8.54
N THR A 409 7.65 -6.64 9.10
CA THR A 409 7.05 -5.44 9.71
C THR A 409 6.03 -5.80 10.79
N ASP A 410 6.34 -6.83 11.56
CA ASP A 410 5.45 -7.43 12.54
C ASP A 410 6.00 -7.41 13.97
N ASN A 411 7.12 -6.72 14.19
CA ASN A 411 7.65 -6.50 15.53
C ASN A 411 6.68 -5.63 16.35
N PRO A 412 6.11 -6.15 17.45
CA PRO A 412 5.16 -5.40 18.26
C PRO A 412 5.82 -4.43 19.25
N ASP A 413 7.14 -4.51 19.45
CA ASP A 413 7.85 -3.60 20.34
C ASP A 413 8.08 -2.25 19.65
N LEU A 414 7.31 -1.25 20.04
CA LEU A 414 7.42 0.14 19.63
C LEU A 414 7.94 1.04 20.76
N SER A 415 8.60 0.47 21.77
CA SER A 415 9.05 1.21 22.96
C SER A 415 9.97 2.37 22.60
N ALA A 416 10.96 2.15 21.72
CA ALA A 416 11.87 3.22 21.30
C ALA A 416 11.16 4.37 20.56
N PHE A 417 10.13 4.07 19.76
CA PHE A 417 9.32 5.09 19.10
C PHE A 417 8.43 5.85 20.10
N ARG A 418 7.77 5.14 21.01
CA ARG A 418 6.96 5.73 22.09
C ARG A 418 7.78 6.64 22.98
N ASP A 419 8.94 6.17 23.46
CA ASP A 419 9.74 6.83 24.49
C ASP A 419 10.35 8.16 24.02
N ARG A 420 10.49 8.34 22.70
CA ARG A 420 10.85 9.64 22.13
C ARG A 420 9.65 10.54 21.78
N GLY A 421 8.45 10.15 22.15
CA GLY A 421 7.22 10.92 21.92
C GLY A 421 6.55 10.68 20.58
N GLY A 422 6.97 9.69 19.81
CA GLY A 422 6.37 9.34 18.52
C GLY A 422 4.88 9.01 18.62
N LYS A 423 4.12 9.36 17.60
CA LYS A 423 2.67 9.10 17.51
C LYS A 423 2.34 8.38 16.20
N THR A 424 1.46 7.37 16.26
CA THR A 424 0.98 6.71 15.04
C THR A 424 -0.53 6.58 15.03
N ILE A 425 -1.12 6.91 13.89
CA ILE A 425 -2.51 6.61 13.56
C ILE A 425 -2.50 5.55 12.46
N VAL A 426 -3.05 4.39 12.77
CA VAL A 426 -3.29 3.31 11.81
C VAL A 426 -4.78 3.27 11.51
N TRP A 427 -5.16 3.11 10.25
CA TRP A 427 -6.54 2.78 9.90
C TRP A 427 -6.60 1.70 8.82
N HIS A 428 -7.67 0.91 8.81
CA HIS A 428 -7.85 -0.16 7.83
C HIS A 428 -9.33 -0.29 7.45
N GLY A 429 -9.60 -0.45 6.15
CA GLY A 429 -10.94 -0.70 5.65
C GLY A 429 -11.40 -2.12 5.96
N TRP A 430 -12.61 -2.29 6.49
CA TRP A 430 -13.17 -3.62 6.71
C TRP A 430 -13.48 -4.38 5.42
N ALA A 431 -13.73 -3.66 4.31
CA ALA A 431 -13.94 -4.25 2.99
C ALA A 431 -12.65 -4.31 2.13
N ASP A 432 -11.48 -4.30 2.77
CA ASP A 432 -10.21 -4.41 2.06
C ASP A 432 -10.11 -5.77 1.34
N GLN A 433 -10.08 -5.70 0.02
CA GLN A 433 -10.09 -6.85 -0.86
C GLN A 433 -8.69 -7.41 -1.12
N LEU A 434 -7.62 -6.69 -0.75
CA LEU A 434 -6.23 -7.10 -0.97
C LEU A 434 -5.55 -7.60 0.30
N ILE A 435 -5.74 -6.87 1.41
CA ILE A 435 -5.06 -7.15 2.68
C ILE A 435 -6.10 -7.52 3.74
N PRO A 436 -6.15 -8.76 4.20
CA PRO A 436 -7.07 -9.16 5.26
C PRO A 436 -6.90 -8.29 6.52
N THR A 437 -7.95 -7.58 6.90
CA THR A 437 -7.97 -6.66 8.05
C THR A 437 -7.63 -7.36 9.36
N GLY A 438 -7.91 -8.67 9.44
CA GLY A 438 -7.55 -9.50 10.59
C GLY A 438 -6.07 -9.48 10.94
N GLY A 439 -5.17 -9.40 9.94
CA GLY A 439 -3.72 -9.29 10.16
C GLY A 439 -3.30 -7.99 10.84
N SER A 440 -3.94 -6.87 10.50
CA SER A 440 -3.69 -5.58 11.17
C SER A 440 -4.25 -5.55 12.58
N ILE A 441 -5.40 -6.17 12.81
CA ILE A 441 -5.99 -6.32 14.15
C ILE A 441 -5.07 -7.16 15.05
N ASP A 442 -4.56 -8.27 14.53
CA ASP A 442 -3.61 -9.13 15.24
C ASP A 442 -2.34 -8.36 15.62
N TYR A 443 -1.74 -7.67 14.65
CA TYR A 443 -0.56 -6.85 14.92
C TYR A 443 -0.82 -5.82 16.01
N TYR A 444 -1.93 -5.08 15.95
CA TYR A 444 -2.25 -4.07 16.97
C TYR A 444 -2.49 -4.68 18.35
N LYS A 445 -3.12 -5.86 18.44
CA LYS A 445 -3.28 -6.59 19.70
C LYS A 445 -1.92 -7.00 20.29
N ARG A 446 -1.00 -7.50 19.46
CA ARG A 446 0.37 -7.83 19.90
C ARG A 446 1.12 -6.58 20.37
N VAL A 447 0.97 -5.43 19.68
CA VAL A 447 1.50 -4.14 20.14
C VAL A 447 0.92 -3.80 21.52
N GLN A 448 -0.39 -3.92 21.72
CA GLN A 448 -1.00 -3.66 23.03
C GLN A 448 -0.41 -4.56 24.13
N GLN A 449 -0.19 -5.83 23.86
CA GLN A 449 0.43 -6.75 24.83
C GLN A 449 1.88 -6.35 25.13
N ALA A 450 2.69 -6.09 24.11
CA ALA A 450 4.09 -5.70 24.27
C ALA A 450 4.26 -4.35 24.98
N MET A 451 3.36 -3.40 24.72
CA MET A 451 3.43 -2.03 25.24
C MET A 451 2.74 -1.85 26.61
N GLY A 452 2.29 -2.93 27.25
CA GLY A 452 1.72 -2.89 28.59
C GLY A 452 0.23 -2.55 28.67
N GLY A 453 -0.51 -2.91 27.63
CA GLY A 453 -1.97 -2.89 27.58
C GLY A 453 -2.55 -1.76 26.71
N ALA A 454 -3.84 -1.87 26.43
CA ALA A 454 -4.56 -0.99 25.52
C ALA A 454 -4.47 0.50 25.92
N LYS A 455 -4.58 0.81 27.23
CA LYS A 455 -4.51 2.20 27.72
C LYS A 455 -3.15 2.85 27.43
N LYS A 456 -2.04 2.16 27.75
CA LYS A 456 -0.68 2.68 27.49
C LYS A 456 -0.40 2.80 25.99
N THR A 457 -0.90 1.86 25.19
CA THR A 457 -0.76 1.89 23.75
C THR A 457 -1.51 3.09 23.15
N SER A 458 -2.71 3.38 23.61
CA SER A 458 -3.54 4.48 23.09
C SER A 458 -2.92 5.88 23.32
N ASP A 459 -1.93 6.00 24.19
CA ASP A 459 -1.21 7.26 24.42
C ASP A 459 -0.24 7.63 23.29
N PHE A 460 0.12 6.65 22.40
CA PHE A 460 1.03 6.90 21.29
C PHE A 460 0.63 6.21 19.97
N ALA A 461 -0.22 5.18 20.01
CA ALA A 461 -0.67 4.44 18.82
C ALA A 461 -2.18 4.21 18.89
N ARG A 462 -2.90 4.64 17.85
CA ARG A 462 -4.35 4.44 17.72
C ARG A 462 -4.68 3.75 16.41
N PHE A 463 -5.59 2.79 16.48
CA PHE A 463 -6.05 2.02 15.34
C PHE A 463 -7.55 2.22 15.13
N PHE A 464 -7.93 2.49 13.87
CA PHE A 464 -9.32 2.73 13.47
C PHE A 464 -9.71 1.78 12.35
N LEU A 465 -10.89 1.18 12.47
CA LEU A 465 -11.47 0.35 11.42
C LEU A 465 -12.53 1.16 10.67
N ALA A 466 -12.51 1.09 9.34
CA ALA A 466 -13.40 1.82 8.46
C ALA A 466 -14.39 0.86 7.77
N PRO A 467 -15.63 0.72 8.26
CA PRO A 467 -16.61 -0.19 7.71
C PRO A 467 -16.92 0.10 6.24
N GLY A 468 -16.97 -0.96 5.42
CA GLY A 468 -17.28 -0.87 3.99
C GLY A 468 -16.25 -0.14 3.13
N VAL A 469 -15.08 0.24 3.69
CA VAL A 469 -13.99 0.85 2.93
C VAL A 469 -13.10 -0.24 2.35
N SER A 470 -12.81 -0.13 1.05
CA SER A 470 -11.90 -1.01 0.31
C SER A 470 -10.44 -0.66 0.56
N HIS A 471 -9.51 -1.34 -0.15
CA HIS A 471 -8.08 -1.11 -0.01
C HIS A 471 -7.68 0.34 -0.30
N CYS A 472 -7.12 1.04 0.66
CA CYS A 472 -6.69 2.45 0.62
C CYS A 472 -7.81 3.48 0.37
N ALA A 473 -8.85 3.13 -0.35
CA ALA A 473 -9.99 3.99 -0.67
C ALA A 473 -11.08 3.21 -1.41
N GLY A 474 -12.23 3.83 -1.60
CA GLY A 474 -13.36 3.22 -2.32
C GLY A 474 -14.20 2.30 -1.44
N GLY A 475 -15.08 1.51 -2.09
CA GLY A 475 -16.08 0.71 -1.41
C GLY A 475 -17.36 1.49 -1.07
N PRO A 476 -18.38 0.81 -0.49
CA PRO A 476 -19.67 1.44 -0.17
C PRO A 476 -19.62 2.32 1.09
N GLY A 477 -18.61 2.14 1.95
CA GLY A 477 -18.50 2.86 3.22
C GLY A 477 -18.00 4.30 3.09
N PRO A 478 -18.25 5.14 4.11
CA PRO A 478 -17.67 6.48 4.20
C PRO A 478 -16.14 6.40 4.33
N GLN A 479 -15.44 7.26 3.61
CA GLN A 479 -13.97 7.30 3.56
C GLN A 479 -13.39 8.07 4.75
N PRO A 480 -12.32 7.59 5.42
CA PRO A 480 -11.63 8.36 6.46
C PRO A 480 -11.16 9.72 5.95
N THR A 481 -11.40 10.77 6.71
CA THR A 481 -11.00 12.15 6.38
C THR A 481 -10.30 12.80 7.57
N GLY A 482 -9.39 13.74 7.29
CA GLY A 482 -8.68 14.47 8.34
C GLY A 482 -7.73 13.62 9.20
N VAL A 483 -7.34 12.43 8.74
CA VAL A 483 -6.43 11.53 9.48
C VAL A 483 -5.09 12.21 9.72
N PHE A 484 -4.53 12.86 8.70
CA PHE A 484 -3.24 13.52 8.80
C PHE A 484 -3.32 14.80 9.63
N ASP A 485 -4.42 15.57 9.54
CA ASP A 485 -4.68 16.73 10.42
C ASP A 485 -4.74 16.31 11.90
N ALA A 486 -5.41 15.19 12.19
CA ALA A 486 -5.49 14.64 13.53
C ALA A 486 -4.13 14.19 14.05
N LEU A 487 -3.29 13.58 13.19
CA LEU A 487 -1.93 13.20 13.54
C LEU A 487 -1.05 14.41 13.88
N VAL A 488 -1.07 15.46 13.04
CA VAL A 488 -0.32 16.70 13.28
C VAL A 488 -0.76 17.34 14.59
N THR A 489 -2.06 17.44 14.84
CA THR A 489 -2.63 17.95 16.09
C THR A 489 -2.17 17.12 17.29
N TRP A 490 -2.12 15.79 17.15
CA TRP A 490 -1.68 14.93 18.24
C TRP A 490 -0.19 15.10 18.55
N VAL A 491 0.65 15.15 17.52
CA VAL A 491 2.11 15.34 17.70
C VAL A 491 2.44 16.72 18.28
N GLU A 492 1.80 17.77 17.79
CA GLU A 492 2.21 19.16 18.08
C GLU A 492 1.49 19.77 19.27
N ASP A 493 0.20 19.44 19.46
CA ASP A 493 -0.64 19.99 20.53
C ASP A 493 -0.93 18.97 21.65
N GLY A 494 -0.47 17.70 21.49
CA GLY A 494 -0.74 16.63 22.45
C GLY A 494 -2.18 16.13 22.47
N LYS A 495 -3.02 16.54 21.52
CA LYS A 495 -4.45 16.20 21.48
C LYS A 495 -4.68 14.93 20.64
N ALA A 496 -4.77 13.80 21.31
CA ALA A 496 -5.02 12.53 20.67
C ALA A 496 -6.45 12.49 20.06
N PRO A 497 -6.63 11.95 18.84
CA PRO A 497 -7.97 11.82 18.25
C PRO A 497 -8.79 10.76 18.99
N GLU A 498 -9.87 11.16 19.65
CA GLU A 498 -10.81 10.22 20.26
C GLU A 498 -11.70 9.54 19.23
N THR A 499 -11.92 10.21 18.11
CA THR A 499 -12.60 9.69 16.92
C THR A 499 -11.95 10.30 15.68
N LEU A 500 -12.07 9.63 14.54
CA LEU A 500 -11.87 10.22 13.23
C LEU A 500 -13.21 10.38 12.54
N THR A 501 -13.28 11.25 11.54
CA THR A 501 -14.48 11.40 10.71
C THR A 501 -14.31 10.61 9.41
N ALA A 502 -15.36 9.89 9.02
CA ALA A 502 -15.46 9.31 7.70
C ALA A 502 -16.62 9.96 6.94
N THR A 503 -16.44 10.23 5.64
CA THR A 503 -17.48 10.84 4.79
C THR A 503 -17.62 10.10 3.47
N ARG A 504 -18.87 10.00 3.01
CA ARG A 504 -19.20 9.64 1.63
C ARG A 504 -19.64 10.89 0.90
N ARG A 505 -19.13 11.05 -0.33
CA ARG A 505 -19.50 12.20 -1.18
C ARG A 505 -20.13 11.69 -2.47
N ASP A 506 -21.04 12.47 -3.01
CA ASP A 506 -21.58 12.26 -4.35
C ASP A 506 -20.63 12.81 -5.44
N GLN A 507 -21.06 12.71 -6.69
CA GLN A 507 -20.29 13.21 -7.83
C GLN A 507 -20.09 14.73 -7.85
N SER A 508 -20.94 15.49 -7.14
CA SER A 508 -20.79 16.94 -6.97
C SER A 508 -19.80 17.30 -5.86
N GLY A 509 -19.34 16.32 -5.07
CA GLY A 509 -18.49 16.51 -3.90
C GLY A 509 -19.27 16.80 -2.61
N ALA A 510 -20.62 16.83 -2.65
CA ALA A 510 -21.44 17.02 -1.45
C ALA A 510 -21.37 15.78 -0.54
N VAL A 511 -21.29 16.02 0.78
CA VAL A 511 -21.31 14.93 1.77
C VAL A 511 -22.72 14.36 1.85
N THR A 512 -22.88 13.10 1.50
CA THR A 512 -24.15 12.36 1.55
C THR A 512 -24.27 11.47 2.79
N ARG A 513 -23.12 11.09 3.40
CA ARG A 513 -23.08 10.31 4.63
C ARG A 513 -21.84 10.64 5.42
N SER A 514 -21.96 10.71 6.73
CA SER A 514 -20.84 10.80 7.66
C SER A 514 -20.94 9.74 8.77
N ARG A 515 -19.79 9.31 9.30
CA ARG A 515 -19.68 8.37 10.43
C ARG A 515 -18.50 8.76 11.31
N PRO A 516 -18.60 8.57 12.63
CA PRO A 516 -17.41 8.56 13.46
C PRO A 516 -16.68 7.23 13.25
N LEU A 517 -15.37 7.26 13.04
CA LEU A 517 -14.53 6.09 13.18
C LEU A 517 -14.04 6.04 14.63
N CYS A 518 -14.33 4.96 15.29
CA CYS A 518 -13.99 4.76 16.69
C CYS A 518 -12.63 4.07 16.84
N PRO A 519 -11.82 4.43 17.86
CA PRO A 519 -10.58 3.71 18.12
C PRO A 519 -10.88 2.27 18.52
N TYR A 520 -10.22 1.32 17.86
CA TYR A 520 -10.37 -0.12 18.14
C TYR A 520 -10.14 -0.43 19.62
N PRO A 521 -10.97 -1.26 20.31
CA PRO A 521 -12.02 -2.13 19.74
C PRO A 521 -13.44 -1.52 19.72
N LEU A 522 -13.58 -0.22 19.87
CA LEU A 522 -14.90 0.43 19.84
C LEU A 522 -15.45 0.48 18.40
N VAL A 523 -16.77 0.46 18.30
CA VAL A 523 -17.53 0.59 17.04
C VAL A 523 -18.51 1.76 17.11
N ALA A 524 -18.94 2.26 15.96
CA ALA A 524 -19.96 3.30 15.89
C ALA A 524 -21.34 2.71 16.19
N LYS A 525 -21.99 3.20 17.24
CA LYS A 525 -23.33 2.76 17.68
C LYS A 525 -24.35 3.83 17.38
N TYR A 526 -25.38 3.48 16.62
CA TYR A 526 -26.49 4.38 16.37
C TYR A 526 -27.28 4.65 17.67
N LYS A 527 -27.63 5.93 17.90
CA LYS A 527 -28.36 6.37 19.10
C LYS A 527 -29.86 6.04 19.07
N GLY A 528 -30.36 5.49 17.94
CA GLY A 528 -31.78 5.12 17.78
C GLY A 528 -32.69 6.27 17.35
N SER A 529 -32.15 7.47 17.08
CA SER A 529 -32.92 8.63 16.61
C SER A 529 -32.07 9.53 15.70
N GLY A 530 -32.72 10.26 14.81
CA GLY A 530 -32.09 11.09 13.79
C GLY A 530 -31.71 10.32 12.51
N SER A 531 -31.09 11.01 11.55
CA SER A 531 -30.65 10.37 10.31
C SER A 531 -29.48 9.43 10.55
N THR A 532 -29.56 8.23 9.97
CA THR A 532 -28.42 7.29 9.93
C THR A 532 -27.30 7.75 8.98
N ASP A 533 -27.46 8.84 8.25
CA ASP A 533 -26.42 9.41 7.41
C ASP A 533 -25.61 10.53 8.09
N ASP A 534 -25.94 10.84 9.36
CA ASP A 534 -25.25 11.89 10.14
C ASP A 534 -24.48 11.30 11.32
N ALA A 535 -23.17 11.54 11.34
CA ALA A 535 -22.27 11.10 12.41
C ALA A 535 -22.70 11.58 13.81
N ALA A 536 -23.40 12.71 13.93
CA ALA A 536 -23.90 13.23 15.20
C ALA A 536 -24.86 12.27 15.90
N ASN A 537 -25.50 11.36 15.15
CA ASN A 537 -26.45 10.38 15.67
C ASN A 537 -25.81 9.04 16.09
N PHE A 538 -24.48 9.00 16.14
CA PHE A 538 -23.70 7.85 16.58
C PHE A 538 -22.85 8.18 17.80
N THR A 539 -22.43 7.16 18.50
CA THR A 539 -21.46 7.23 19.61
C THR A 539 -20.54 6.02 19.57
N CYS A 540 -19.30 6.19 20.04
CA CYS A 540 -18.38 5.05 20.17
C CYS A 540 -18.72 4.19 21.39
N GLY A 541 -18.79 2.88 21.21
CA GLY A 541 -19.10 1.94 22.28
C GLY A 541 -18.57 0.53 21.99
N THR A 542 -18.54 -0.31 23.02
CA THR A 542 -18.20 -1.73 22.89
C THR A 542 -19.37 -2.49 22.27
N GLY A 543 -19.15 -3.15 21.11
CA GLY A 543 -20.09 -4.08 20.47
C GLY A 543 -21.54 -3.60 20.31
N PHE A 544 -22.32 -4.35 19.53
CA PHE A 544 -23.78 -4.10 19.40
C PHE A 544 -24.56 -4.98 20.37
#